data_0754c16646d41eddb26681e47e8d2da4
#
_entry.id   0754c16646d41eddb26681e47e8d2da4
#
_cell.length_a   1.000
_cell.length_b   1.000
_cell.length_c   1.000
_cell.angle_alpha   90.00
_cell.angle_beta   90.00
_cell.angle_gamma   90.00
#
_symmetry.space_group_name_H-M   'P 1'
#
loop_
_entity.id
_entity.type
_entity.pdbx_description
1 polymer ?
#
loop_
_entity_poly.entity_id
_entity_poly.type
_entity_poly.pdbx_seq_one_letter_code
_entity_poly.pdbx_strand_id
1 'polypeptide(L)'
;MIEIKYVCSNGKEYNLVGDRMRATSGYFHEYEWQPSTAEQEIGVDVYGFTKDPKTYQMTLTLRGPLNERKRQLNELTDSWEYDIVNVTPGRIWFGTYYIDCYIKEMSNKVSSTRRNWIDCEIGIYCPYPMWAEE
;
A
#
# COMPACT_ATOMS: atom_id res chain seq x y z
N MET A 1 -9.76 11.19 -15.14
CA MET A 1 -8.72 11.08 -14.09
C MET A 1 -8.95 9.78 -13.34
N ILE A 2 -7.88 9.00 -13.14
CA ILE A 2 -7.98 7.76 -12.39
C ILE A 2 -8.03 8.09 -10.90
N GLU A 3 -9.01 7.54 -10.21
CA GLU A 3 -9.15 7.69 -8.78
C GLU A 3 -8.31 6.63 -8.06
N ILE A 4 -7.49 7.08 -7.11
CA ILE A 4 -6.74 6.19 -6.22
C ILE A 4 -7.22 6.46 -4.81
N LYS A 5 -7.69 5.44 -4.10
CA LYS A 5 -8.16 5.60 -2.73
C LYS A 5 -7.75 4.41 -1.87
N TYR A 6 -7.57 4.68 -0.59
CA TYR A 6 -7.38 3.65 0.42
C TYR A 6 -8.66 3.51 1.24
N VAL A 7 -9.14 2.29 1.39
CA VAL A 7 -10.31 2.00 2.21
C VAL A 7 -9.88 1.11 3.37
N CYS A 8 -10.02 1.61 4.58
CA CYS A 8 -9.73 0.86 5.80
C CYS A 8 -10.74 -0.26 5.99
N SER A 9 -10.36 -1.32 6.69
CA SER A 9 -11.25 -2.43 7.00
C SER A 9 -12.47 -2.02 7.82
N ASN A 10 -12.43 -0.86 8.49
CA ASN A 10 -13.59 -0.30 9.21
C ASN A 10 -14.53 0.52 8.32
N GLY A 11 -14.21 0.65 7.03
CA GLY A 11 -15.03 1.36 6.06
C GLY A 11 -14.64 2.82 5.79
N LYS A 12 -13.68 3.38 6.51
CA LYS A 12 -13.22 4.74 6.23
C LYS A 12 -12.45 4.80 4.92
N GLU A 13 -12.72 5.81 4.12
CA GLU A 13 -12.10 6.02 2.81
C GLU A 13 -11.20 7.25 2.82
N TYR A 14 -10.07 7.15 2.13
CA TYR A 14 -9.10 8.24 1.97
C TYR A 14 -8.76 8.38 0.50
N ASN A 15 -9.02 9.57 -0.06
CA ASN A 15 -8.68 9.87 -1.45
C ASN A 15 -7.18 10.20 -1.55
N LEU A 16 -6.44 9.41 -2.33
CA LEU A 16 -4.99 9.56 -2.46
C LEU A 16 -4.58 10.40 -3.69
N VAL A 17 -5.53 11.06 -4.35
CA VAL A 17 -5.26 11.95 -5.48
C VAL A 17 -5.90 13.32 -5.30
N GLY A 18 -6.17 13.70 -4.05
CA GLY A 18 -6.74 15.00 -3.72
C GLY A 18 -5.71 16.11 -3.59
N ASP A 19 -6.18 17.32 -3.32
CA ASP A 19 -5.31 18.50 -3.17
C ASP A 19 -4.44 18.44 -1.92
N ARG A 20 -4.92 17.81 -0.85
CA ARG A 20 -4.23 17.73 0.45
C ARG A 20 -3.37 16.48 0.60
N MET A 21 -3.65 15.46 -0.20
CA MET A 21 -3.00 14.16 -0.10
C MET A 21 -2.88 13.57 -1.49
N ARG A 22 -1.67 13.18 -1.88
CA ARG A 22 -1.43 12.65 -3.22
C ARG A 22 -0.41 11.51 -3.21
N ALA A 23 -0.79 10.39 -3.79
CA ALA A 23 0.12 9.27 -4.05
C ALA A 23 0.81 9.48 -5.40
N THR A 24 2.10 9.12 -5.48
CA THR A 24 2.90 9.28 -6.70
C THR A 24 3.13 7.98 -7.45
N SER A 25 2.73 6.86 -6.89
CA SER A 25 2.83 5.55 -7.54
C SER A 25 1.68 4.67 -7.06
N GLY A 26 1.43 3.57 -7.73
CA GLY A 26 0.31 2.72 -7.34
C GLY A 26 0.00 1.56 -8.26
N TYR A 27 0.86 1.30 -9.23
CA TYR A 27 0.58 0.20 -10.16
C TYR A 27 0.71 -1.17 -9.50
N PHE A 28 1.73 -1.40 -8.69
CA PHE A 28 1.93 -2.61 -7.87
C PHE A 28 1.74 -3.91 -8.66
N HIS A 29 2.45 -4.04 -9.77
CA HIS A 29 2.37 -5.23 -10.62
C HIS A 29 3.57 -6.14 -10.52
N GLU A 30 4.61 -5.76 -9.78
CA GLU A 30 5.76 -6.61 -9.54
C GLU A 30 5.32 -7.82 -8.73
N TYR A 31 5.82 -8.99 -9.13
CA TYR A 31 5.49 -10.22 -8.44
C TYR A 31 6.63 -11.24 -8.55
N GLU A 32 6.60 -12.22 -7.70
CA GLU A 32 7.53 -13.34 -7.73
C GLU A 32 6.78 -14.63 -7.44
N TRP A 33 7.04 -15.63 -8.25
CA TRP A 33 6.50 -16.96 -8.06
C TRP A 33 7.58 -17.88 -7.49
N GLN A 34 7.24 -18.66 -6.47
CA GLN A 34 8.11 -19.67 -5.94
C GLN A 34 7.70 -21.04 -6.47
N PRO A 35 8.62 -21.76 -7.12
CA PRO A 35 8.29 -23.11 -7.60
C PRO A 35 8.27 -24.10 -6.44
N SER A 36 7.31 -25.00 -6.47
CA SER A 36 7.29 -26.19 -5.62
C SER A 36 8.00 -27.30 -6.41
N THR A 37 9.12 -27.79 -5.89
CA THR A 37 10.01 -28.67 -6.64
C THR A 37 10.33 -29.93 -5.88
N ALA A 38 10.70 -30.98 -6.63
CA ALA A 38 11.30 -32.21 -6.10
C ALA A 38 12.63 -32.42 -6.78
N GLU A 39 13.66 -32.76 -6.00
CA GLU A 39 15.00 -33.02 -6.56
C GLU A 39 15.00 -34.30 -7.38
N GLN A 40 15.70 -34.24 -8.50
CA GLN A 40 15.96 -35.35 -9.38
C GLN A 40 17.47 -35.56 -9.50
N GLU A 41 17.89 -36.67 -10.08
CA GLU A 41 19.31 -36.95 -10.33
C GLU A 41 19.94 -35.88 -11.20
N ILE A 42 19.21 -35.32 -12.15
CA ILE A 42 19.61 -34.19 -12.99
C ILE A 42 18.48 -33.16 -12.95
N GLY A 43 18.76 -32.01 -12.29
CA GLY A 43 17.79 -30.91 -12.19
C GLY A 43 16.71 -31.16 -11.14
N VAL A 44 15.56 -30.53 -11.33
CA VAL A 44 14.42 -30.62 -10.42
C VAL A 44 13.13 -30.75 -11.23
N ASP A 45 12.17 -31.51 -10.69
CA ASP A 45 10.80 -31.52 -11.21
C ASP A 45 10.02 -30.37 -10.55
N VAL A 46 9.28 -29.63 -11.37
CA VAL A 46 8.40 -28.57 -10.90
C VAL A 46 6.96 -29.09 -10.92
N TYR A 47 6.29 -29.10 -9.76
CA TYR A 47 4.89 -29.57 -9.66
C TYR A 47 3.90 -28.46 -9.29
N GLY A 48 4.36 -27.25 -9.16
CA GLY A 48 3.48 -26.11 -8.91
C GLY A 48 4.25 -24.83 -8.64
N PHE A 49 3.51 -23.73 -8.54
CA PHE A 49 4.05 -22.42 -8.19
C PHE A 49 3.15 -21.77 -7.15
N THR A 50 3.76 -21.06 -6.22
CA THR A 50 3.05 -20.22 -5.24
C THR A 50 3.50 -18.80 -5.42
N LYS A 51 2.57 -17.86 -5.50
CA LYS A 51 2.88 -16.44 -5.61
C LYS A 51 3.23 -15.90 -4.23
N ASP A 52 4.42 -15.29 -4.13
CA ASP A 52 4.90 -14.75 -2.86
C ASP A 52 4.14 -13.49 -2.45
N PRO A 53 3.96 -13.27 -1.15
CA PRO A 53 3.57 -11.96 -0.65
C PRO A 53 4.59 -10.91 -1.10
N LYS A 54 4.13 -9.69 -1.34
CA LYS A 54 4.98 -8.63 -1.84
C LYS A 54 4.78 -7.36 -1.01
N THR A 55 5.86 -6.63 -0.75
CA THR A 55 5.81 -5.29 -0.18
C THR A 55 6.13 -4.29 -1.27
N TYR A 56 5.19 -3.37 -1.49
CA TYR A 56 5.36 -2.28 -2.45
C TYR A 56 5.68 -0.99 -1.71
N GLN A 57 6.37 -0.09 -2.38
CA GLN A 57 6.68 1.24 -1.85
C GLN A 57 5.86 2.28 -2.58
N MET A 58 5.29 3.21 -1.82
CA MET A 58 4.54 4.33 -2.36
C MET A 58 4.97 5.59 -1.63
N THR A 59 5.12 6.69 -2.37
CA THR A 59 5.32 8.01 -1.77
C THR A 59 3.98 8.72 -1.70
N LEU A 60 3.63 9.17 -0.50
CA LEU A 60 2.42 9.91 -0.22
C LEU A 60 2.79 11.31 0.20
N THR A 61 2.34 12.31 -0.54
CA THR A 61 2.60 13.72 -0.25
C THR A 61 1.38 14.33 0.45
N LEU A 62 1.60 14.88 1.64
CA LEU A 62 0.58 15.58 2.42
C LEU A 62 0.84 17.08 2.33
N ARG A 63 -0.21 17.84 2.08
CA ARG A 63 -0.14 19.31 1.94
C ARG A 63 -1.03 20.00 2.95
N GLY A 64 -0.71 21.25 3.21
CA GLY A 64 -1.51 22.13 4.06
C GLY A 64 -0.75 22.61 5.29
N PRO A 65 -1.41 23.35 6.18
CA PRO A 65 -0.81 23.81 7.44
C PRO A 65 -0.35 22.63 8.29
N LEU A 66 0.63 22.85 9.14
CA LEU A 66 1.23 21.80 9.97
C LEU A 66 0.19 21.02 10.78
N ASN A 67 -0.76 21.72 11.39
CA ASN A 67 -1.81 21.05 12.19
C ASN A 67 -2.69 20.14 11.34
N GLU A 68 -3.03 20.57 10.13
CA GLU A 68 -3.80 19.80 9.17
C GLU A 68 -3.04 18.54 8.74
N ARG A 69 -1.77 18.68 8.41
CA ARG A 69 -0.92 17.54 8.02
C ARG A 69 -0.82 16.53 9.16
N LYS A 70 -0.63 17.00 10.38
CA LYS A 70 -0.56 16.15 11.57
C LYS A 70 -1.87 15.40 11.78
N ARG A 71 -2.99 16.10 11.65
CA ARG A 71 -4.31 15.48 11.81
C ARG A 71 -4.54 14.39 10.77
N GLN A 72 -4.26 14.69 9.50
CA GLN A 72 -4.41 13.73 8.42
C GLN A 72 -3.52 12.50 8.63
N LEU A 73 -2.27 12.72 9.03
CA LEU A 73 -1.33 11.64 9.26
C LEU A 73 -1.77 10.76 10.44
N ASN A 74 -2.27 11.36 11.51
CA ASN A 74 -2.78 10.63 12.65
C ASN A 74 -3.99 9.77 12.28
N GLU A 75 -4.92 10.31 11.50
CA GLU A 75 -6.07 9.56 11.03
C GLU A 75 -5.68 8.37 10.16
N LEU A 76 -4.72 8.57 9.24
CA LEU A 76 -4.23 7.50 8.39
C LEU A 76 -3.53 6.41 9.20
N THR A 77 -2.61 6.80 10.10
CA THR A 77 -1.88 5.82 10.90
C THR A 77 -2.79 5.04 11.83
N ASP A 78 -3.82 5.67 12.39
CA ASP A 78 -4.82 4.99 13.20
C ASP A 78 -5.60 3.95 12.36
N SER A 79 -5.94 4.29 11.13
CA SER A 79 -6.62 3.37 10.22
C SER A 79 -5.73 2.20 9.81
N TRP A 80 -4.46 2.47 9.52
CA TRP A 80 -3.50 1.42 9.18
C TRP A 80 -3.27 0.47 10.36
N GLU A 81 -3.16 1.03 11.56
CA GLU A 81 -3.01 0.24 12.78
C GLU A 81 -4.25 -0.61 13.06
N TYR A 82 -5.44 -0.07 12.80
CA TYR A 82 -6.69 -0.80 12.95
C TYR A 82 -6.69 -2.09 12.10
N ASP A 83 -6.26 -1.98 10.83
CA ASP A 83 -6.19 -3.13 9.94
C ASP A 83 -5.23 -4.19 10.48
N ILE A 84 -4.06 -3.77 10.98
CA ILE A 84 -3.02 -4.67 11.49
C ILE A 84 -3.46 -5.36 12.78
N VAL A 85 -3.99 -4.60 13.73
CA VAL A 85 -4.43 -5.14 15.03
C VAL A 85 -5.56 -6.16 14.85
N ASN A 86 -6.47 -5.90 13.93
CA ASN A 86 -7.60 -6.79 13.66
C ASN A 86 -7.27 -7.88 12.63
N VAL A 87 -6.07 -7.87 12.08
CA VAL A 87 -5.60 -8.81 11.05
C VAL A 87 -6.61 -8.91 9.90
N THR A 88 -7.15 -7.77 9.49
CA THR A 88 -8.10 -7.66 8.39
C THR A 88 -7.56 -6.63 7.41
N PRO A 89 -7.27 -7.02 6.15
CA PRO A 89 -6.64 -6.09 5.22
C PRO A 89 -7.57 -4.95 4.82
N GLY A 90 -6.98 -3.77 4.65
CA GLY A 90 -7.61 -2.69 3.92
C GLY A 90 -7.45 -2.91 2.43
N ARG A 91 -7.90 -1.96 1.64
CA ARG A 91 -7.84 -2.04 0.18
C ARG A 91 -7.34 -0.75 -0.40
N ILE A 92 -6.46 -0.87 -1.40
CA ILE A 92 -6.11 0.24 -2.25
C ILE A 92 -6.84 0.06 -3.58
N TRP A 93 -7.63 1.06 -3.94
CA TRP A 93 -8.39 1.08 -5.17
C TRP A 93 -7.68 1.92 -6.22
N PHE A 94 -7.62 1.41 -7.42
CA PHE A 94 -7.13 2.11 -8.59
C PHE A 94 -8.23 2.04 -9.64
N GLY A 95 -9.10 3.04 -9.65
CA GLY A 95 -10.33 2.96 -10.41
C GLY A 95 -11.27 1.89 -9.86
N THR A 96 -11.61 0.89 -10.67
CA THR A 96 -12.48 -0.22 -10.28
C THR A 96 -11.72 -1.45 -9.80
N TYR A 97 -10.38 -1.40 -9.85
CA TYR A 97 -9.53 -2.49 -9.39
C TYR A 97 -9.06 -2.23 -7.98
N TYR A 98 -8.94 -3.29 -7.19
CA TYR A 98 -8.42 -3.18 -5.82
C TYR A 98 -7.43 -4.28 -5.50
N ILE A 99 -6.59 -4.02 -4.50
CA ILE A 99 -5.67 -4.99 -3.93
C ILE A 99 -5.78 -4.93 -2.41
N ASP A 100 -5.88 -6.10 -1.78
CA ASP A 100 -5.90 -6.20 -0.32
C ASP A 100 -4.49 -5.99 0.22
N CYS A 101 -4.37 -5.17 1.25
CA CYS A 101 -3.06 -4.80 1.76
C CYS A 101 -3.07 -4.35 3.21
N TYR A 102 -1.87 -4.33 3.79
CA TYR A 102 -1.60 -3.72 5.08
C TYR A 102 -0.51 -2.67 4.88
N ILE A 103 -0.68 -1.50 5.45
CA ILE A 103 0.37 -0.49 5.46
C ILE A 103 1.21 -0.77 6.70
N LYS A 104 2.32 -1.46 6.52
CA LYS A 104 3.11 -1.98 7.64
C LYS A 104 4.21 -1.06 8.13
N GLU A 105 4.60 -0.08 7.33
CA GLU A 105 5.66 0.85 7.71
C GLU A 105 5.49 2.19 7.03
N MET A 106 6.00 3.22 7.66
CA MET A 106 6.02 4.56 7.10
C MET A 106 7.28 5.28 7.59
N SER A 107 7.95 5.96 6.67
CA SER A 107 9.05 6.85 6.99
C SER A 107 8.80 8.22 6.38
N ASN A 108 9.17 9.27 7.11
CA ASN A 108 9.06 10.63 6.64
C ASN A 108 10.37 11.05 6.00
N LYS A 109 10.29 11.58 4.79
CA LYS A 109 11.43 12.30 4.21
C LYS A 109 11.35 13.74 4.67
N VAL A 110 12.47 14.27 5.15
CA VAL A 110 12.53 15.66 5.60
C VAL A 110 12.35 16.56 4.38
N SER A 111 11.19 17.19 4.27
CA SER A 111 11.01 18.28 3.35
C SER A 111 11.50 19.58 4.02
N SER A 112 11.87 20.56 3.22
CA SER A 112 12.23 21.88 3.72
C SER A 112 11.12 22.42 4.64
N THR A 113 11.50 22.99 5.79
CA THR A 113 10.56 23.60 6.74
C THR A 113 9.79 24.78 6.15
N ARG A 114 10.20 25.27 4.99
CA ARG A 114 9.55 26.37 4.29
C ARG A 114 8.42 25.93 3.39
N ARG A 115 8.20 24.62 3.24
CA ARG A 115 7.19 24.08 2.34
C ARG A 115 5.99 23.56 3.12
N ASN A 116 4.81 23.77 2.57
CA ASN A 116 3.55 23.32 3.18
C ASN A 116 3.24 21.87 2.85
N TRP A 117 4.27 21.03 2.70
CA TRP A 117 4.06 19.60 2.43
C TRP A 117 5.14 18.73 3.06
N ILE A 118 4.81 17.49 3.25
CA ILE A 118 5.72 16.44 3.71
C ILE A 118 5.55 15.22 2.84
N ASP A 119 6.65 14.58 2.47
CA ASP A 119 6.63 13.32 1.74
C ASP A 119 6.79 12.16 2.72
N CYS A 120 5.89 11.19 2.65
CA CYS A 120 5.94 9.98 3.44
C CYS A 120 6.13 8.79 2.50
N GLU A 121 7.11 7.94 2.79
CA GLU A 121 7.25 6.66 2.11
C GLU A 121 6.53 5.61 2.94
N ILE A 122 5.60 4.90 2.31
CA ILE A 122 4.85 3.84 2.97
C ILE A 122 5.19 2.49 2.36
N GLY A 123 5.31 1.48 3.22
CA GLY A 123 5.49 0.09 2.82
C GLY A 123 4.15 -0.62 2.85
N ILE A 124 3.70 -1.08 1.69
CA ILE A 124 2.41 -1.70 1.49
C ILE A 124 2.60 -3.19 1.34
N TYR A 125 2.22 -3.95 2.37
CA TYR A 125 2.34 -5.40 2.36
C TYR A 125 1.09 -6.02 1.78
N CYS A 126 1.24 -6.74 0.67
CA CYS A 126 0.16 -7.46 0.02
C CYS A 126 0.39 -8.96 0.20
N PRO A 127 -0.35 -9.62 1.11
CA PRO A 127 -0.17 -11.05 1.32
C PRO A 127 -0.57 -11.86 0.10
N TYR A 128 -1.44 -11.31 -0.73
CA TYR A 128 -1.86 -11.91 -1.98
C TYR A 128 -1.82 -10.85 -3.07
N PRO A 129 -0.65 -10.66 -3.73
CA PRO A 129 -0.45 -9.51 -4.63
C PRO A 129 -1.12 -9.70 -5.99
N MET A 130 -2.44 -9.75 -5.98
CA MET A 130 -3.27 -9.84 -7.17
C MET A 130 -4.37 -8.79 -7.12
N TRP A 131 -4.51 -8.04 -8.20
CA TRP A 131 -5.59 -7.08 -8.34
C TRP A 131 -6.90 -7.81 -8.65
N ALA A 132 -7.97 -7.36 -8.02
CA ALA A 132 -9.31 -7.82 -8.29
C ALA A 132 -10.16 -6.67 -8.82
N GLU A 133 -11.20 -6.97 -9.54
CA GLU A 133 -12.14 -5.98 -10.06
C GLU A 133 -13.49 -6.18 -9.40
N GLU A 134 -14.09 -5.07 -9.00
CA GLU A 134 -15.42 -5.13 -8.42
C GLU A 134 -16.49 -5.37 -9.48
#